data_2a13c77af492c23e6180ddc585efceaf
#
_entry.id   2a13c77af492c23e6180ddc585efceaf
#
_cell.length_a   1.000
_cell.length_b   1.000
_cell.length_c   1.000
_cell.angle_alpha   90.00
_cell.angle_beta   90.00
_cell.angle_gamma   90.00
#
_symmetry.space_group_name_H-M   'P 1'
#
loop_
_entity.id
_entity.type
_entity.pdbx_description
1 polymer ?
#
loop_
_entity_poly.entity_id
_entity_poly.type
_entity_poly.pdbx_seq_one_letter_code
_entity_poly.pdbx_strand_id
1 'polypeptide(L)'
;MNALYSLLFVFLLVFIPLFGVGLGHLNTIFGVCIPMTAFVIFILGFAYRIFKWGKSPVPFSIPTTGGQQYAYDPETFKQSKWDNPTNGFQTFVRMALEILTFRSLFRNSSASLHEVKGEPVVAYASAKWLWLFALLFHYSFLVIVIRHLRLFLEPIPFFVNGAEFMDGILQIGAPVLYQSDLLIIAGLLFLLFRRLADAKLRYISLVNDYFPLFLIIGIAASGIYMRYYAKVDVIAIKELTMGLATFNFHVPANIDVSFYVHVFLVSVLLAYFPFSKLMHLGGVFLSPTRNMPNDSRIRHHVNPWNDPNIKPHSYEAYEKDFGPMMAEAGLPLDNPENAKGTEEA
;
A
#
# COMPACT_ATOMS: atom_id res chain seq x y z
N MET A 1 -17.17 -17.61 -2.38
CA MET A 1 -18.27 -16.64 -2.54
C MET A 1 -17.77 -15.20 -2.64
N ASN A 2 -16.89 -14.72 -1.76
CA ASN A 2 -16.41 -13.30 -1.76
C ASN A 2 -15.81 -12.82 -3.11
N ALA A 3 -15.03 -13.67 -3.79
CA ALA A 3 -14.49 -13.34 -5.12
C ALA A 3 -15.59 -13.18 -6.17
N LEU A 4 -16.59 -14.08 -6.16
CA LEU A 4 -17.72 -14.01 -7.11
C LEU A 4 -18.55 -12.75 -6.91
N TYR A 5 -18.88 -12.39 -5.66
CA TYR A 5 -19.61 -11.16 -5.38
C TYR A 5 -18.83 -9.91 -5.84
N SER A 6 -17.51 -9.89 -5.61
CA SER A 6 -16.66 -8.79 -6.07
C SER A 6 -16.64 -8.69 -7.59
N LEU A 7 -16.54 -9.82 -8.29
CA LEU A 7 -16.57 -9.87 -9.75
C LEU A 7 -17.91 -9.39 -10.30
N LEU A 8 -19.02 -9.91 -9.80
CA LEU A 8 -20.37 -9.52 -10.22
C LEU A 8 -20.62 -8.02 -9.97
N PHE A 9 -20.12 -7.50 -8.86
CA PHE A 9 -20.23 -6.08 -8.56
C PHE A 9 -19.46 -5.22 -9.57
N VAL A 10 -18.25 -5.63 -9.98
CA VAL A 10 -17.50 -4.92 -11.02
C VAL A 10 -18.21 -5.00 -12.38
N PHE A 11 -18.78 -6.15 -12.73
CA PHE A 11 -19.62 -6.23 -13.94
C PHE A 11 -20.82 -5.27 -13.88
N LEU A 12 -21.50 -5.20 -12.74
CA LEU A 12 -22.59 -4.23 -12.56
C LEU A 12 -22.09 -2.79 -12.78
N LEU A 13 -20.91 -2.44 -12.24
CA LEU A 13 -20.31 -1.12 -12.46
C LEU A 13 -20.02 -0.83 -13.94
N VAL A 14 -19.66 -1.82 -14.76
CA VAL A 14 -19.46 -1.66 -16.20
C VAL A 14 -20.79 -1.35 -16.92
N PHE A 15 -21.88 -2.00 -16.53
CA PHE A 15 -23.18 -1.78 -17.15
C PHE A 15 -23.79 -0.40 -16.87
N ILE A 16 -23.46 0.22 -15.73
CA ILE A 16 -24.00 1.54 -15.36
C ILE A 16 -23.69 2.60 -16.45
N PRO A 17 -22.43 2.88 -16.84
CA PRO A 17 -22.13 3.84 -17.90
C PRO A 17 -22.55 3.34 -19.29
N LEU A 18 -22.51 2.03 -19.56
CA LEU A 18 -23.00 1.48 -20.83
C LEU A 18 -24.47 1.85 -21.09
N PHE A 19 -25.33 1.69 -20.09
CA PHE A 19 -26.74 2.08 -20.22
C PHE A 19 -26.93 3.58 -20.04
N GLY A 20 -26.23 4.21 -19.09
CA GLY A 20 -26.37 5.64 -18.81
C GLY A 20 -25.96 6.52 -20.00
N VAL A 21 -24.88 6.18 -20.68
CA VAL A 21 -24.41 6.92 -21.87
C VAL A 21 -25.02 6.35 -23.15
N GLY A 22 -24.99 5.02 -23.34
CA GLY A 22 -25.42 4.39 -24.58
C GLY A 22 -26.92 4.54 -24.85
N LEU A 23 -27.77 4.51 -23.83
CA LEU A 23 -29.22 4.65 -23.99
C LEU A 23 -29.76 5.96 -23.41
N GLY A 24 -29.15 6.42 -22.26
CA GLY A 24 -29.62 7.59 -21.53
C GLY A 24 -29.00 8.92 -21.98
N HIS A 25 -27.99 8.91 -22.87
CA HIS A 25 -27.25 10.09 -23.35
C HIS A 25 -26.69 10.99 -22.20
N LEU A 26 -26.35 10.39 -21.07
CA LEU A 26 -25.88 11.10 -19.85
C LEU A 26 -24.37 11.44 -19.91
N ASN A 27 -23.85 11.85 -21.07
CA ASN A 27 -22.44 12.06 -21.35
C ASN A 27 -21.80 13.05 -20.37
N THR A 28 -22.48 14.15 -20.05
CA THR A 28 -21.97 15.16 -19.09
C THR A 28 -21.87 14.61 -17.67
N ILE A 29 -22.84 13.77 -17.25
CA ILE A 29 -22.81 13.16 -15.92
C ILE A 29 -21.60 12.24 -15.78
N PHE A 30 -21.39 11.34 -16.77
CA PHE A 30 -20.30 10.36 -16.72
C PHE A 30 -18.94 10.94 -17.13
N GLY A 31 -18.91 11.98 -17.99
CA GLY A 31 -17.67 12.61 -18.45
C GLY A 31 -17.16 13.73 -17.53
N VAL A 32 -18.05 14.40 -16.77
CA VAL A 32 -17.69 15.58 -15.96
C VAL A 32 -18.10 15.40 -14.51
N CYS A 33 -19.40 15.25 -14.22
CA CYS A 33 -19.88 15.31 -12.84
C CYS A 33 -19.29 14.20 -11.95
N ILE A 34 -19.34 12.96 -12.40
CA ILE A 34 -18.83 11.81 -11.65
C ILE A 34 -17.31 11.86 -11.47
N PRO A 35 -16.48 12.07 -12.53
CA PRO A 35 -15.04 12.18 -12.38
C PRO A 35 -14.61 13.31 -11.44
N MET A 36 -15.20 14.49 -11.54
CA MET A 36 -14.90 15.63 -10.67
C MET A 36 -15.28 15.34 -9.22
N THR A 37 -16.47 14.78 -8.98
CA THR A 37 -16.91 14.40 -7.64
C THR A 37 -15.97 13.35 -7.03
N ALA A 38 -15.61 12.32 -7.80
CA ALA A 38 -14.68 11.27 -7.36
C ALA A 38 -13.29 11.83 -7.05
N PHE A 39 -12.79 12.77 -7.84
CA PHE A 39 -11.53 13.45 -7.60
C PHE A 39 -11.56 14.25 -6.29
N VAL A 40 -12.61 15.01 -6.03
CA VAL A 40 -12.78 15.75 -4.77
C VAL A 40 -12.83 14.80 -3.58
N ILE A 41 -13.61 13.71 -3.67
CA ILE A 41 -13.67 12.68 -2.62
C ILE A 41 -12.29 12.08 -2.37
N PHE A 42 -11.52 11.79 -3.43
CA PHE A 42 -10.17 11.27 -3.32
C PHE A 42 -9.25 12.22 -2.56
N ILE A 43 -9.18 13.49 -2.98
CA ILE A 43 -8.28 14.49 -2.36
C ILE A 43 -8.65 14.71 -0.89
N LEU A 44 -9.92 15.00 -0.61
CA LEU A 44 -10.38 15.26 0.76
C LEU A 44 -10.26 14.03 1.66
N GLY A 45 -10.64 12.86 1.15
CA GLY A 45 -10.55 11.60 1.87
C GLY A 45 -9.10 11.18 2.14
N PHE A 46 -8.20 11.34 1.15
CA PHE A 46 -6.77 11.08 1.31
C PHE A 46 -6.16 12.01 2.37
N ALA A 47 -6.39 13.31 2.25
CA ALA A 47 -5.92 14.29 3.23
C ALA A 47 -6.44 13.98 4.64
N TYR A 48 -7.75 13.74 4.79
CA TYR A 48 -8.34 13.35 6.06
C TYR A 48 -7.65 12.12 6.69
N ARG A 49 -7.37 11.07 5.91
CA ARG A 49 -6.71 9.87 6.41
C ARG A 49 -5.28 10.12 6.85
N ILE A 50 -4.50 10.91 6.07
CA ILE A 50 -3.14 11.29 6.43
C ILE A 50 -3.13 12.10 7.73
N PHE A 51 -3.98 13.11 7.85
CA PHE A 51 -4.08 13.92 9.07
C PHE A 51 -4.55 13.08 10.27
N LYS A 52 -5.51 12.19 10.06
CA LYS A 52 -5.96 11.27 11.12
C LYS A 52 -4.83 10.40 11.64
N TRP A 53 -4.01 9.83 10.75
CA TRP A 53 -2.86 9.02 11.15
C TRP A 53 -1.74 9.86 11.76
N GLY A 54 -1.45 11.04 11.19
CA GLY A 54 -0.45 11.97 11.72
C GLY A 54 -0.75 12.48 13.12
N LYS A 55 -2.02 12.54 13.52
CA LYS A 55 -2.46 12.89 14.89
C LYS A 55 -2.35 11.73 15.88
N SER A 56 -2.13 10.50 15.41
CA SER A 56 -1.99 9.37 16.32
C SER A 56 -0.65 9.45 17.06
N PRO A 57 -0.66 9.41 18.40
CA PRO A 57 0.56 9.56 19.18
C PRO A 57 1.48 8.34 18.97
N VAL A 58 2.74 8.60 18.63
CA VAL A 58 3.80 7.59 18.51
C VAL A 58 4.97 8.04 19.35
N PRO A 59 5.03 7.67 20.63
CA PRO A 59 6.00 8.19 21.57
C PRO A 59 7.44 7.73 21.29
N PHE A 60 7.62 6.58 20.63
CA PHE A 60 8.92 6.01 20.28
C PHE A 60 8.81 5.11 19.04
N SER A 61 9.95 4.78 18.43
CA SER A 61 9.98 3.83 17.31
C SER A 61 9.59 2.42 17.77
N ILE A 62 8.78 1.73 16.98
CA ILE A 62 8.46 0.32 17.25
C ILE A 62 9.69 -0.52 16.90
N PRO A 63 10.23 -1.34 17.81
CA PRO A 63 11.36 -2.22 17.55
C PRO A 63 11.09 -3.17 16.38
N THR A 64 12.10 -3.41 15.57
CA THR A 64 12.06 -4.35 14.46
C THR A 64 13.04 -5.49 14.69
N THR A 65 12.80 -6.64 14.07
CA THR A 65 13.76 -7.75 14.07
C THR A 65 15.01 -7.36 13.27
N GLY A 66 16.17 -7.50 13.89
CA GLY A 66 17.46 -7.18 13.28
C GLY A 66 18.47 -6.74 14.35
N GLY A 67 19.75 -6.94 14.10
CA GLY A 67 20.82 -6.54 15.01
C GLY A 67 20.81 -5.03 15.24
N GLN A 68 20.93 -4.62 16.49
CA GLN A 68 21.02 -3.23 16.91
C GLN A 68 22.49 -2.77 16.97
N GLN A 69 22.71 -1.46 16.85
CA GLN A 69 24.06 -0.88 16.92
C GLN A 69 24.76 -1.15 18.26
N TYR A 70 24.01 -1.13 19.36
CA TYR A 70 24.49 -1.35 20.71
C TYR A 70 23.91 -2.66 21.26
N ALA A 71 24.23 -3.77 20.61
CA ALA A 71 23.95 -5.08 21.14
C ALA A 71 24.88 -5.38 22.33
N TYR A 72 24.45 -6.25 23.25
CA TYR A 72 25.27 -6.70 24.39
C TYR A 72 26.55 -7.38 23.87
N ASP A 73 26.44 -8.15 22.81
CA ASP A 73 27.56 -8.80 22.13
C ASP A 73 27.57 -8.40 20.65
N PRO A 74 28.34 -7.34 20.26
CA PRO A 74 28.41 -6.86 18.89
C PRO A 74 29.10 -7.83 17.91
N GLU A 75 29.91 -8.78 18.40
CA GLU A 75 30.59 -9.76 17.55
C GLU A 75 29.61 -10.81 17.07
N THR A 76 28.74 -11.29 17.94
CA THR A 76 27.69 -12.25 17.63
C THR A 76 26.46 -11.58 16.96
N PHE A 77 26.05 -10.41 17.47
CA PHE A 77 24.85 -9.71 16.98
C PHE A 77 25.22 -8.46 16.16
N LYS A 78 25.61 -8.68 14.91
CA LYS A 78 25.98 -7.59 13.98
C LYS A 78 24.77 -6.70 13.67
N GLN A 79 24.98 -5.39 13.66
CA GLN A 79 23.95 -4.43 13.29
C GLN A 79 23.43 -4.66 11.84
N SER A 80 22.12 -4.75 11.71
CA SER A 80 21.44 -4.69 10.41
C SER A 80 21.01 -3.26 10.10
N LYS A 81 21.92 -2.47 9.52
CA LYS A 81 21.73 -1.02 9.28
C LYS A 81 20.44 -0.67 8.52
N TRP A 82 20.07 -1.51 7.55
CA TRP A 82 18.93 -1.27 6.67
C TRP A 82 17.61 -1.85 7.17
N ASP A 83 17.64 -2.73 8.16
CA ASP A 83 16.42 -3.28 8.78
C ASP A 83 16.14 -2.65 10.14
N ASN A 84 17.20 -2.21 10.80
CA ASN A 84 17.16 -1.59 12.12
C ASN A 84 18.05 -0.34 12.16
N PRO A 85 17.66 0.74 11.45
CA PRO A 85 18.45 1.95 11.34
C PRO A 85 18.56 2.66 12.69
N THR A 86 19.72 3.27 12.97
CA THR A 86 19.98 4.02 14.21
C THR A 86 20.04 5.52 14.02
N ASN A 87 20.04 6.01 12.77
CA ASN A 87 20.09 7.43 12.47
C ASN A 87 19.23 7.79 11.25
N GLY A 88 19.04 9.09 11.01
CA GLY A 88 18.15 9.59 9.95
C GLY A 88 18.56 9.15 8.55
N PHE A 89 19.87 9.10 8.22
CA PHE A 89 20.34 8.66 6.92
C PHE A 89 20.01 7.18 6.66
N GLN A 90 20.30 6.31 7.63
CA GLN A 90 19.95 4.89 7.52
C GLN A 90 18.44 4.69 7.39
N THR A 91 17.64 5.49 8.11
CA THR A 91 16.18 5.49 8.01
C THR A 91 15.72 5.91 6.62
N PHE A 92 16.30 6.97 6.05
CA PHE A 92 16.00 7.42 4.67
C PHE A 92 16.30 6.31 3.66
N VAL A 93 17.48 5.70 3.72
CA VAL A 93 17.86 4.60 2.82
C VAL A 93 16.91 3.41 2.98
N ARG A 94 16.55 3.06 4.22
CA ARG A 94 15.56 2.01 4.48
C ARG A 94 14.22 2.33 3.82
N MET A 95 13.72 3.56 3.99
CA MET A 95 12.46 3.99 3.36
C MET A 95 12.55 3.94 1.83
N ALA A 96 13.66 4.41 1.24
CA ALA A 96 13.88 4.33 -0.20
C ALA A 96 13.88 2.89 -0.71
N LEU A 97 14.58 1.99 -0.04
CA LEU A 97 14.60 0.56 -0.39
C LEU A 97 13.22 -0.09 -0.25
N GLU A 98 12.45 0.29 0.79
CA GLU A 98 11.09 -0.23 0.99
C GLU A 98 10.15 0.22 -0.11
N ILE A 99 10.19 1.50 -0.51
CA ILE A 99 9.30 2.06 -1.52
C ILE A 99 9.70 1.62 -2.94
N LEU A 100 11.00 1.66 -3.26
CA LEU A 100 11.46 1.38 -4.62
C LEU A 100 11.63 -0.11 -4.90
N THR A 101 12.02 -0.91 -3.92
CA THR A 101 12.31 -2.33 -4.16
C THR A 101 11.41 -3.30 -3.39
N PHE A 102 10.48 -2.78 -2.58
CA PHE A 102 9.65 -3.60 -1.68
C PHE A 102 10.48 -4.57 -0.84
N ARG A 103 11.58 -4.04 -0.27
CA ARG A 103 12.60 -4.83 0.41
C ARG A 103 12.04 -5.80 1.45
N SER A 104 11.10 -5.36 2.28
CA SER A 104 10.49 -6.22 3.30
C SER A 104 9.73 -7.39 2.66
N LEU A 105 9.08 -7.15 1.53
CA LEU A 105 8.38 -8.20 0.79
C LEU A 105 9.34 -9.21 0.15
N PHE A 106 10.49 -8.74 -0.38
CA PHE A 106 11.55 -9.60 -0.92
C PHE A 106 12.11 -10.55 0.14
N ARG A 107 12.25 -10.07 1.38
CA ARG A 107 12.79 -10.83 2.52
C ARG A 107 11.72 -11.65 3.24
N ASN A 108 10.47 -11.53 2.83
CA ASN A 108 9.39 -12.28 3.46
C ASN A 108 9.52 -13.79 3.19
N SER A 109 9.27 -14.57 4.21
CA SER A 109 9.21 -16.03 4.15
C SER A 109 7.84 -16.53 4.59
N SER A 110 7.40 -17.63 4.02
CA SER A 110 6.25 -18.39 4.50
C SER A 110 6.74 -19.54 5.36
N ALA A 111 6.08 -19.79 6.47
CA ALA A 111 6.31 -20.96 7.30
C ALA A 111 5.13 -21.93 7.15
N SER A 112 5.44 -23.21 7.07
CA SER A 112 4.44 -24.29 7.09
C SER A 112 4.88 -25.36 8.06
N LEU A 113 3.92 -25.92 8.80
CA LEU A 113 4.13 -27.03 9.70
C LEU A 113 3.81 -28.32 8.93
N HIS A 114 4.75 -29.22 8.88
CA HIS A 114 4.62 -30.56 8.29
C HIS A 114 4.85 -31.61 9.38
N GLU A 115 4.22 -32.75 9.23
CA GLU A 115 4.49 -33.91 10.04
C GLU A 115 5.43 -34.84 9.26
N VAL A 116 6.60 -35.11 9.83
CA VAL A 116 7.58 -36.02 9.26
C VAL A 116 7.87 -37.14 10.28
N LYS A 117 7.48 -38.37 9.97
CA LYS A 117 7.65 -39.53 10.87
C LYS A 117 7.00 -39.33 12.25
N GLY A 118 5.86 -38.64 12.32
CA GLY A 118 5.15 -38.36 13.58
C GLY A 118 5.66 -37.16 14.36
N GLU A 119 6.71 -36.49 13.88
CA GLU A 119 7.27 -35.29 14.52
C GLU A 119 6.90 -34.01 13.74
N PRO A 120 6.52 -32.93 14.42
CA PRO A 120 6.21 -31.67 13.76
C PRO A 120 7.51 -30.96 13.28
N VAL A 121 7.60 -30.72 11.97
CA VAL A 121 8.74 -30.04 11.35
C VAL A 121 8.28 -28.74 10.70
N VAL A 122 8.96 -27.63 11.02
CA VAL A 122 8.71 -26.32 10.41
C VAL A 122 9.54 -26.19 9.14
N ALA A 123 8.87 -26.01 8.00
CA ALA A 123 9.51 -25.70 6.73
C ALA A 123 9.33 -24.23 6.36
N TYR A 124 10.39 -23.61 5.86
CA TYR A 124 10.39 -22.24 5.39
C TYR A 124 10.51 -22.18 3.87
N ALA A 125 9.69 -21.33 3.25
CA ALA A 125 9.75 -21.06 1.82
C ALA A 125 9.81 -19.55 1.57
N SER A 126 10.47 -19.13 0.48
CA SER A 126 10.56 -17.72 0.12
C SER A 126 9.29 -17.25 -0.59
N ALA A 127 8.90 -15.97 -0.38
CA ALA A 127 7.78 -15.32 -1.04
C ALA A 127 8.22 -14.48 -2.27
N LYS A 128 9.34 -14.82 -2.93
CA LYS A 128 9.92 -14.02 -4.02
C LYS A 128 9.02 -13.82 -5.23
N TRP A 129 8.19 -14.81 -5.56
CA TRP A 129 7.20 -14.66 -6.63
C TRP A 129 6.17 -13.57 -6.32
N LEU A 130 5.70 -13.51 -5.08
CA LEU A 130 4.82 -12.42 -4.65
C LEU A 130 5.50 -11.06 -4.78
N TRP A 131 6.76 -10.96 -4.37
CA TRP A 131 7.57 -9.75 -4.53
C TRP A 131 7.69 -9.33 -6.00
N LEU A 132 8.07 -10.27 -6.88
CA LEU A 132 8.25 -10.00 -8.30
C LEU A 132 6.97 -9.46 -8.94
N PHE A 133 5.85 -10.17 -8.79
CA PHE A 133 4.58 -9.75 -9.41
C PHE A 133 3.95 -8.54 -8.75
N ALA A 134 4.22 -8.29 -7.46
CA ALA A 134 3.85 -7.03 -6.83
C ALA A 134 4.64 -5.85 -7.41
N LEU A 135 5.97 -6.01 -7.65
CA LEU A 135 6.77 -4.99 -8.35
C LEU A 135 6.27 -4.76 -9.77
N LEU A 136 6.09 -5.82 -10.55
CA LEU A 136 5.59 -5.72 -11.93
C LEU A 136 4.27 -4.95 -11.98
N PHE A 137 3.33 -5.27 -11.11
CA PHE A 137 2.07 -4.55 -11.03
C PHE A 137 2.26 -3.06 -10.68
N HIS A 138 3.01 -2.74 -9.63
CA HIS A 138 3.12 -1.34 -9.18
C HIS A 138 3.92 -0.47 -10.17
N TYR A 139 4.99 -1.00 -10.75
CA TYR A 139 5.77 -0.24 -11.73
C TYR A 139 5.04 -0.06 -13.06
N SER A 140 4.35 -1.09 -13.56
CA SER A 140 3.52 -0.93 -14.76
C SER A 140 2.36 0.03 -14.53
N PHE A 141 1.71 -0.04 -13.36
CA PHE A 141 0.67 0.91 -12.98
C PHE A 141 1.22 2.36 -12.92
N LEU A 142 2.40 2.57 -12.32
CA LEU A 142 3.05 3.88 -12.27
C LEU A 142 3.36 4.42 -13.68
N VAL A 143 3.92 3.59 -14.56
CA VAL A 143 4.21 3.97 -15.95
C VAL A 143 2.93 4.34 -16.70
N ILE A 144 1.86 3.57 -16.54
CA ILE A 144 0.55 3.86 -17.13
C ILE A 144 0.02 5.20 -16.62
N VAL A 145 0.06 5.48 -15.31
CA VAL A 145 -0.37 6.76 -14.74
C VAL A 145 0.46 7.92 -15.28
N ILE A 146 1.79 7.79 -15.35
CA ILE A 146 2.67 8.82 -15.93
C ILE A 146 2.30 9.09 -17.40
N ARG A 147 2.08 8.05 -18.20
CA ARG A 147 1.68 8.20 -19.60
C ARG A 147 0.31 8.89 -19.75
N HIS A 148 -0.63 8.65 -18.84
CA HIS A 148 -1.94 9.32 -18.85
C HIS A 148 -1.86 10.81 -18.60
N LEU A 149 -0.77 11.34 -17.99
CA LEU A 149 -0.58 12.78 -17.80
C LEU A 149 -0.58 13.55 -19.13
N ARG A 150 -0.25 12.91 -20.26
CA ARG A 150 -0.35 13.51 -21.60
C ARG A 150 -1.75 14.00 -21.97
N LEU A 151 -2.78 13.41 -21.36
CA LEU A 151 -4.17 13.78 -21.60
C LEU A 151 -4.59 15.05 -20.82
N PHE A 152 -3.84 15.38 -19.77
CA PHE A 152 -4.17 16.47 -18.84
C PHE A 152 -3.21 17.67 -18.91
N LEU A 153 -2.10 17.56 -19.64
CA LEU A 153 -1.03 18.55 -19.67
C LEU A 153 -0.69 18.97 -21.11
N GLU A 154 -0.50 20.30 -21.27
CA GLU A 154 0.00 20.92 -22.51
C GLU A 154 0.91 22.11 -22.14
N PRO A 155 2.21 22.15 -22.57
CA PRO A 155 2.90 21.11 -23.32
C PRO A 155 3.13 19.83 -22.53
N ILE A 156 3.28 18.71 -23.26
CA ILE A 156 3.53 17.40 -22.62
C ILE A 156 4.96 17.41 -22.01
N PRO A 157 5.11 17.13 -20.71
CA PRO A 157 6.42 17.11 -20.05
C PRO A 157 7.36 16.05 -20.65
N PHE A 158 8.66 16.35 -20.68
CA PHE A 158 9.66 15.45 -21.27
C PHE A 158 9.71 14.05 -20.66
N PHE A 159 9.47 13.94 -19.34
CA PHE A 159 9.48 12.64 -18.65
C PHE A 159 8.29 11.75 -19.06
N VAL A 160 7.16 12.34 -19.46
CA VAL A 160 6.01 11.60 -19.99
C VAL A 160 6.34 10.99 -21.35
N ASN A 161 6.96 11.79 -22.24
CA ASN A 161 7.44 11.31 -23.54
C ASN A 161 8.53 10.23 -23.38
N GLY A 162 9.44 10.41 -22.40
CA GLY A 162 10.45 9.42 -22.07
C GLY A 162 9.86 8.10 -21.57
N ALA A 163 8.86 8.16 -20.68
CA ALA A 163 8.15 6.98 -20.18
C ALA A 163 7.41 6.24 -21.31
N GLU A 164 6.77 6.98 -22.22
CA GLU A 164 6.09 6.39 -23.38
C GLU A 164 7.09 5.73 -24.35
N PHE A 165 8.21 6.38 -24.62
CA PHE A 165 9.28 5.80 -25.47
C PHE A 165 9.80 4.49 -24.88
N MET A 166 10.15 4.49 -23.60
CA MET A 166 10.65 3.29 -22.91
C MET A 166 9.63 2.16 -22.87
N ASP A 167 8.36 2.49 -22.67
CA ASP A 167 7.27 1.52 -22.61
C ASP A 167 6.93 0.93 -23.99
N GLY A 168 7.17 1.68 -25.08
CA GLY A 168 6.93 1.28 -26.46
C GLY A 168 8.16 0.69 -27.18
N ILE A 169 9.26 0.42 -26.50
CA ILE A 169 10.54 0.03 -27.14
C ILE A 169 10.47 -1.30 -27.92
N LEU A 170 9.55 -2.18 -27.56
CA LEU A 170 9.32 -3.46 -28.26
C LEU A 170 8.38 -3.34 -29.47
N GLN A 171 8.21 -2.22 -30.06
CA GLN A 171 7.40 -1.88 -31.25
C GLN A 171 6.87 -3.06 -32.09
N ILE A 172 5.98 -3.85 -31.53
CA ILE A 172 5.34 -4.97 -32.23
C ILE A 172 3.98 -4.49 -32.73
N GLY A 173 3.82 -4.37 -34.03
CA GLY A 173 2.56 -4.04 -34.67
C GLY A 173 2.16 -2.55 -34.64
N ALA A 174 0.95 -2.26 -35.13
CA ALA A 174 0.33 -0.95 -35.09
C ALA A 174 -1.14 -1.10 -34.60
N PRO A 175 -1.53 -0.49 -33.47
CA PRO A 175 -0.74 0.43 -32.62
C PRO A 175 0.38 -0.29 -31.86
N VAL A 176 1.40 0.48 -31.44
CA VAL A 176 2.54 -0.05 -30.65
C VAL A 176 2.02 -0.73 -29.39
N LEU A 177 2.47 -1.96 -29.14
CA LEU A 177 2.16 -2.69 -27.93
C LEU A 177 3.04 -2.17 -26.77
N TYR A 178 2.41 -1.65 -25.74
CA TYR A 178 3.11 -1.20 -24.56
C TYR A 178 3.43 -2.36 -23.61
N GLN A 179 4.65 -2.38 -23.10
CA GLN A 179 5.10 -3.39 -22.13
C GLN A 179 4.26 -3.35 -20.86
N SER A 180 3.94 -2.14 -20.37
CA SER A 180 3.12 -1.94 -19.17
C SER A 180 1.73 -2.57 -19.28
N ASP A 181 1.13 -2.64 -20.49
CA ASP A 181 -0.18 -3.26 -20.70
C ASP A 181 -0.13 -4.78 -20.45
N LEU A 182 0.96 -5.44 -20.84
CA LEU A 182 1.19 -6.86 -20.57
C LEU A 182 1.54 -7.12 -19.10
N LEU A 183 2.46 -6.31 -18.57
CA LEU A 183 2.98 -6.50 -17.22
C LEU A 183 1.92 -6.23 -16.14
N ILE A 184 1.04 -5.25 -16.36
CA ILE A 184 -0.04 -4.98 -15.40
C ILE A 184 -1.04 -6.15 -15.35
N ILE A 185 -1.42 -6.69 -16.50
CA ILE A 185 -2.33 -7.86 -16.55
C ILE A 185 -1.66 -9.07 -15.93
N ALA A 186 -0.39 -9.36 -16.26
CA ALA A 186 0.34 -10.48 -15.68
C ALA A 186 0.44 -10.36 -14.15
N GLY A 187 0.78 -9.17 -13.65
CA GLY A 187 0.86 -8.87 -12.21
C GLY A 187 -0.48 -9.09 -11.50
N LEU A 188 -1.56 -8.50 -12.04
CA LEU A 188 -2.90 -8.59 -11.46
C LEU A 188 -3.44 -10.02 -11.47
N LEU A 189 -3.28 -10.75 -12.59
CA LEU A 189 -3.73 -12.13 -12.70
C LEU A 189 -2.97 -13.05 -11.74
N PHE A 190 -1.66 -12.87 -11.59
CA PHE A 190 -0.89 -13.62 -10.60
C PHE A 190 -1.38 -13.36 -9.18
N LEU A 191 -1.58 -12.08 -8.80
CA LEU A 191 -2.06 -11.71 -7.47
C LEU A 191 -3.46 -12.27 -7.19
N LEU A 192 -4.34 -12.24 -8.18
CA LEU A 192 -5.67 -12.84 -8.10
C LEU A 192 -5.60 -14.36 -7.99
N PHE A 193 -4.86 -15.01 -8.90
CA PHE A 193 -4.71 -16.47 -8.91
C PHE A 193 -4.12 -17.00 -7.60
N ARG A 194 -3.05 -16.37 -7.10
CA ARG A 194 -2.47 -16.71 -5.80
C ARG A 194 -3.52 -16.67 -4.68
N ARG A 195 -4.39 -15.65 -4.68
CA ARG A 195 -5.44 -15.51 -3.66
C ARG A 195 -6.55 -16.54 -3.80
N LEU A 196 -6.82 -17.01 -5.02
CA LEU A 196 -7.81 -18.06 -5.28
C LEU A 196 -7.27 -19.47 -5.05
N ALA A 197 -5.99 -19.70 -5.38
CA ALA A 197 -5.38 -21.02 -5.29
C ALA A 197 -4.97 -21.40 -3.84
N ASP A 198 -4.40 -20.44 -3.08
CA ASP A 198 -3.99 -20.68 -1.70
C ASP A 198 -5.21 -20.73 -0.76
N ALA A 199 -5.46 -21.88 -0.16
CA ALA A 199 -6.60 -22.10 0.73
C ALA A 199 -6.57 -21.21 1.97
N LYS A 200 -5.39 -20.92 2.54
CA LYS A 200 -5.23 -20.05 3.70
C LYS A 200 -5.58 -18.61 3.35
N LEU A 201 -5.06 -18.11 2.22
CA LEU A 201 -5.38 -16.77 1.74
C LEU A 201 -6.86 -16.64 1.37
N ARG A 202 -7.43 -17.63 0.71
CA ARG A 202 -8.84 -17.64 0.35
C ARG A 202 -9.75 -17.59 1.58
N TYR A 203 -9.38 -18.31 2.64
CA TYR A 203 -10.14 -18.33 3.90
C TYR A 203 -10.20 -16.96 4.56
N ILE A 204 -9.09 -16.22 4.63
CA ILE A 204 -9.00 -14.89 5.28
C ILE A 204 -9.41 -13.74 4.36
N SER A 205 -9.62 -13.98 3.06
CA SER A 205 -9.92 -12.91 2.09
C SER A 205 -11.39 -12.52 2.11
N LEU A 206 -11.63 -11.24 2.28
CA LEU A 206 -12.95 -10.62 2.27
C LEU A 206 -13.27 -10.03 0.88
N VAL A 207 -14.50 -9.56 0.69
CA VAL A 207 -14.93 -8.85 -0.54
C VAL A 207 -14.01 -7.67 -0.85
N ASN A 208 -13.63 -6.89 0.16
CA ASN A 208 -12.73 -5.74 0.02
C ASN A 208 -11.25 -6.09 -0.30
N ASP A 209 -10.89 -7.38 -0.33
CA ASP A 209 -9.60 -7.85 -0.83
C ASP A 209 -9.65 -8.25 -2.31
N TYR A 210 -10.81 -8.68 -2.80
CA TYR A 210 -11.02 -9.05 -4.19
C TYR A 210 -11.51 -7.88 -5.05
N PHE A 211 -12.37 -7.02 -4.49
CA PHE A 211 -12.98 -5.91 -5.23
C PHE A 211 -11.95 -4.99 -5.91
N PRO A 212 -10.91 -4.46 -5.23
CA PRO A 212 -9.92 -3.61 -5.88
C PRO A 212 -9.12 -4.35 -6.96
N LEU A 213 -8.86 -5.65 -6.81
CA LEU A 213 -8.20 -6.44 -7.86
C LEU A 213 -9.06 -6.53 -9.12
N PHE A 214 -10.34 -6.92 -9.00
CA PHE A 214 -11.24 -6.98 -10.14
C PHE A 214 -11.51 -5.61 -10.75
N LEU A 215 -11.62 -4.56 -9.92
CA LEU A 215 -11.82 -3.20 -10.40
C LEU A 215 -10.62 -2.72 -11.25
N ILE A 216 -9.38 -2.94 -10.78
CA ILE A 216 -8.18 -2.55 -11.53
C ILE A 216 -8.01 -3.42 -12.78
N ILE A 217 -8.36 -4.72 -12.73
CA ILE A 217 -8.41 -5.58 -13.92
C ILE A 217 -9.41 -5.00 -14.92
N GLY A 218 -10.59 -4.58 -14.49
CA GLY A 218 -11.60 -3.95 -15.34
C GLY A 218 -11.12 -2.64 -15.98
N ILE A 219 -10.42 -1.80 -15.21
CA ILE A 219 -9.80 -0.57 -15.71
C ILE A 219 -8.72 -0.90 -16.75
N ALA A 220 -7.81 -1.83 -16.46
CA ALA A 220 -6.76 -2.22 -17.40
C ALA A 220 -7.36 -2.83 -18.68
N ALA A 221 -8.32 -3.73 -18.56
CA ALA A 221 -8.99 -4.36 -19.70
C ALA A 221 -9.74 -3.34 -20.56
N SER A 222 -10.48 -2.39 -19.97
CA SER A 222 -11.16 -1.33 -20.72
C SER A 222 -10.17 -0.39 -21.43
N GLY A 223 -9.03 -0.06 -20.81
CA GLY A 223 -7.97 0.73 -21.43
C GLY A 223 -7.33 0.01 -22.62
N ILE A 224 -7.00 -1.27 -22.47
CA ILE A 224 -6.48 -2.14 -23.53
C ILE A 224 -7.52 -2.26 -24.67
N TYR A 225 -8.78 -2.48 -24.34
CA TYR A 225 -9.87 -2.52 -25.34
C TYR A 225 -9.96 -1.23 -26.15
N MET A 226 -9.99 -0.07 -25.48
CA MET A 226 -10.04 1.23 -26.16
C MET A 226 -8.88 1.45 -27.12
N ARG A 227 -7.66 1.06 -26.71
CA ARG A 227 -6.47 1.28 -27.50
C ARG A 227 -6.36 0.36 -28.70
N TYR A 228 -6.57 -0.94 -28.52
CA TYR A 228 -6.27 -1.95 -29.54
C TYR A 228 -7.46 -2.37 -30.39
N TYR A 229 -8.69 -2.26 -29.86
CA TYR A 229 -9.91 -2.72 -30.52
C TYR A 229 -10.82 -1.55 -30.93
N ALA A 230 -11.32 -0.76 -30.02
CA ALA A 230 -12.21 0.36 -30.30
C ALA A 230 -11.52 1.52 -31.03
N LYS A 231 -10.19 1.72 -30.78
CA LYS A 231 -9.40 2.78 -31.41
C LYS A 231 -10.04 4.16 -31.22
N VAL A 232 -10.38 4.50 -30.00
CA VAL A 232 -11.11 5.70 -29.64
C VAL A 232 -10.42 6.98 -30.08
N ASP A 233 -11.18 8.06 -30.31
CA ASP A 233 -10.66 9.38 -30.64
C ASP A 233 -9.93 10.00 -29.45
N VAL A 234 -8.59 9.91 -29.48
CA VAL A 234 -7.71 10.43 -28.42
C VAL A 234 -7.73 11.97 -28.37
N ILE A 235 -8.04 12.65 -29.51
CA ILE A 235 -8.09 14.12 -29.55
C ILE A 235 -9.30 14.61 -28.77
N ALA A 236 -10.47 14.03 -29.04
CA ALA A 236 -11.70 14.35 -28.32
C ALA A 236 -11.56 14.01 -26.82
N ILE A 237 -10.91 12.89 -26.48
CA ILE A 237 -10.62 12.53 -25.08
C ILE A 237 -9.71 13.56 -24.43
N LYS A 238 -8.62 14.01 -25.11
CA LYS A 238 -7.72 15.02 -24.58
C LYS A 238 -8.43 16.35 -24.38
N GLU A 239 -9.31 16.75 -25.28
CA GLU A 239 -10.12 17.97 -25.13
C GLU A 239 -10.98 17.90 -23.86
N LEU A 240 -11.69 16.81 -23.62
CA LEU A 240 -12.48 16.59 -22.39
C LEU A 240 -11.60 16.63 -21.15
N THR A 241 -10.49 15.89 -21.14
CA THR A 241 -9.63 15.77 -19.95
C THR A 241 -8.88 17.06 -19.63
N MET A 242 -8.44 17.81 -20.65
CA MET A 242 -7.92 19.17 -20.48
C MET A 242 -9.00 20.11 -19.92
N GLY A 243 -10.23 19.99 -20.41
CA GLY A 243 -11.38 20.71 -19.87
C GLY A 243 -11.60 20.43 -18.37
N LEU A 244 -11.48 19.18 -17.94
CA LEU A 244 -11.56 18.83 -16.52
C LEU A 244 -10.41 19.45 -15.72
N ALA A 245 -9.18 19.41 -16.23
CA ALA A 245 -8.00 19.96 -15.55
C ALA A 245 -8.04 21.49 -15.44
N THR A 246 -8.65 22.19 -16.40
CA THR A 246 -8.72 23.66 -16.45
C THR A 246 -10.06 24.22 -15.99
N PHE A 247 -10.98 23.36 -15.51
CA PHE A 247 -12.35 23.72 -15.11
C PHE A 247 -13.17 24.37 -16.24
N ASN A 248 -12.82 24.10 -17.50
CA ASN A 248 -13.57 24.48 -18.69
C ASN A 248 -14.32 23.27 -19.25
N PHE A 249 -15.47 22.98 -18.67
CA PHE A 249 -16.21 21.73 -18.91
C PHE A 249 -16.92 21.76 -20.27
N HIS A 250 -16.36 21.04 -21.22
CA HIS A 250 -16.95 20.73 -22.51
C HIS A 250 -16.88 19.24 -22.78
N VAL A 251 -17.95 18.67 -23.30
CA VAL A 251 -18.02 17.25 -23.67
C VAL A 251 -18.13 17.13 -25.18
N PRO A 252 -17.05 16.74 -25.89
CA PRO A 252 -17.08 16.50 -27.31
C PRO A 252 -18.10 15.42 -27.72
N ALA A 253 -18.74 15.58 -28.89
CA ALA A 253 -19.84 14.71 -29.34
C ALA A 253 -19.38 13.29 -29.70
N ASN A 254 -18.11 13.11 -30.11
CA ASN A 254 -17.62 11.88 -30.74
C ASN A 254 -16.86 10.95 -29.77
N ILE A 255 -17.12 11.03 -28.48
CA ILE A 255 -16.47 10.16 -27.51
C ILE A 255 -17.23 8.82 -27.46
N ASP A 256 -16.48 7.74 -27.68
CA ASP A 256 -17.00 6.37 -27.62
C ASP A 256 -17.44 5.97 -26.21
N VAL A 257 -18.48 5.16 -26.09
CA VAL A 257 -19.04 4.70 -24.81
C VAL A 257 -18.02 3.96 -23.96
N SER A 258 -17.06 3.25 -24.57
CA SER A 258 -16.00 2.55 -23.84
C SER A 258 -15.12 3.47 -23.00
N PHE A 259 -14.92 4.72 -23.44
CA PHE A 259 -14.24 5.73 -22.64
C PHE A 259 -15.00 6.06 -21.34
N TYR A 260 -16.32 6.22 -21.44
CA TYR A 260 -17.13 6.50 -20.24
C TYR A 260 -17.15 5.32 -19.28
N VAL A 261 -17.09 4.08 -19.78
CA VAL A 261 -16.90 2.89 -18.94
C VAL A 261 -15.55 2.97 -18.19
N HIS A 262 -14.48 3.26 -18.92
CA HIS A 262 -13.15 3.36 -18.33
C HIS A 262 -13.06 4.47 -17.26
N VAL A 263 -13.48 5.68 -17.59
CA VAL A 263 -13.40 6.82 -16.68
C VAL A 263 -14.34 6.64 -15.47
N PHE A 264 -15.47 5.96 -15.64
CA PHE A 264 -16.34 5.62 -14.52
C PHE A 264 -15.69 4.64 -13.55
N LEU A 265 -15.07 3.56 -14.06
CA LEU A 265 -14.33 2.61 -13.22
C LEU A 265 -13.15 3.29 -12.51
N VAL A 266 -12.43 4.20 -13.18
CA VAL A 266 -11.38 5.03 -12.56
C VAL A 266 -11.97 5.93 -11.48
N SER A 267 -13.13 6.54 -11.71
CA SER A 267 -13.84 7.38 -10.73
C SER A 267 -14.24 6.57 -9.49
N VAL A 268 -14.74 5.36 -9.69
CA VAL A 268 -15.03 4.42 -8.58
C VAL A 268 -13.77 4.09 -7.80
N LEU A 269 -12.64 3.84 -8.49
CA LEU A 269 -11.36 3.58 -7.82
C LEU A 269 -10.91 4.78 -6.99
N LEU A 270 -10.98 6.00 -7.54
CA LEU A 270 -10.62 7.24 -6.83
C LEU A 270 -11.49 7.45 -5.59
N ALA A 271 -12.82 7.33 -5.71
CA ALA A 271 -13.73 7.50 -4.59
C ALA A 271 -13.55 6.42 -3.51
N TYR A 272 -13.26 5.18 -3.90
CA TYR A 272 -13.02 4.05 -2.99
C TYR A 272 -11.65 4.11 -2.30
N PHE A 273 -10.64 4.69 -2.95
CA PHE A 273 -9.24 4.67 -2.52
C PHE A 273 -9.04 5.10 -1.06
N PRO A 274 -9.53 6.28 -0.60
CA PRO A 274 -9.29 6.77 0.77
C PRO A 274 -9.87 5.88 1.86
N PHE A 275 -10.88 5.08 1.54
CA PHE A 275 -11.61 4.23 2.50
C PHE A 275 -11.16 2.77 2.48
N SER A 276 -10.13 2.47 1.71
CA SER A 276 -9.66 1.11 1.42
C SER A 276 -8.24 0.82 1.91
N LYS A 277 -7.81 -0.43 1.72
CA LYS A 277 -6.42 -0.85 1.94
C LYS A 277 -5.44 -0.22 0.95
N LEU A 278 -5.92 0.41 -0.13
CA LEU A 278 -5.08 1.13 -1.10
C LEU A 278 -4.36 2.33 -0.47
N MET A 279 -4.88 2.83 0.65
CA MET A 279 -4.22 3.86 1.47
C MET A 279 -2.84 3.46 2.02
N HIS A 280 -2.36 2.22 1.79
CA HIS A 280 -0.97 1.86 2.08
C HIS A 280 0.04 2.77 1.35
N LEU A 281 -0.35 3.38 0.21
CA LEU A 281 0.43 4.38 -0.51
C LEU A 281 0.88 5.53 0.42
N GLY A 282 -0.03 6.09 1.23
CA GLY A 282 0.30 7.13 2.21
C GLY A 282 0.77 6.55 3.54
N GLY A 283 0.21 5.40 3.95
CA GLY A 283 0.50 4.76 5.23
C GLY A 283 1.94 4.28 5.39
N VAL A 284 2.64 3.96 4.31
CA VAL A 284 4.05 3.55 4.37
C VAL A 284 4.94 4.64 4.96
N PHE A 285 4.67 5.91 4.66
CA PHE A 285 5.41 7.05 5.17
C PHE A 285 5.14 7.35 6.64
N LEU A 286 4.03 6.89 7.18
CA LEU A 286 3.60 7.12 8.57
C LEU A 286 3.79 5.88 9.46
N SER A 287 4.45 4.83 8.96
CA SER A 287 4.71 3.61 9.71
C SER A 287 5.90 3.78 10.66
N PRO A 288 5.70 3.77 12.00
CA PRO A 288 6.78 3.98 12.98
C PRO A 288 7.89 2.93 12.93
N THR A 289 7.58 1.73 12.43
CA THR A 289 8.57 0.67 12.24
C THR A 289 9.52 0.93 11.07
N ARG A 290 9.19 1.88 10.19
CA ARG A 290 9.96 2.17 8.97
C ARG A 290 10.52 3.58 8.91
N ASN A 291 9.75 4.58 9.35
CA ASN A 291 10.10 6.00 9.22
C ASN A 291 10.89 6.58 10.41
N MET A 292 11.09 5.80 11.48
CA MET A 292 11.82 6.25 12.66
C MET A 292 13.09 5.42 12.87
N PRO A 293 14.19 6.05 13.31
CA PRO A 293 15.38 5.32 13.74
C PRO A 293 15.09 4.55 15.03
N ASN A 294 15.74 3.40 15.21
CA ASN A 294 15.71 2.67 16.47
C ASN A 294 16.93 3.06 17.30
N ASP A 295 16.79 4.09 18.09
CA ASP A 295 17.81 4.65 18.97
C ASP A 295 17.42 4.61 20.47
N SER A 296 16.38 3.86 20.81
CA SER A 296 15.81 3.77 22.15
C SER A 296 16.78 3.28 23.23
N ARG A 297 17.88 2.60 22.86
CA ARG A 297 18.96 2.22 23.79
C ARG A 297 19.99 3.33 24.01
N ILE A 298 20.07 4.31 23.11
CA ILE A 298 21.01 5.43 23.16
C ILE A 298 20.35 6.65 23.80
N ARG A 299 19.09 6.86 23.49
CA ARG A 299 18.34 8.04 23.89
C ARG A 299 17.21 7.64 24.83
N HIS A 300 17.21 8.25 25.99
CA HIS A 300 16.05 8.18 26.87
C HIS A 300 14.86 8.87 26.17
N HIS A 301 13.77 8.13 26.01
CA HIS A 301 12.55 8.70 25.45
C HIS A 301 11.87 9.58 26.50
N VAL A 302 11.60 10.84 26.13
CA VAL A 302 10.80 11.76 26.93
C VAL A 302 9.42 11.84 26.33
N ASN A 303 8.44 11.31 27.03
CA ASN A 303 7.05 11.39 26.61
C ASN A 303 6.55 12.84 26.71
N PRO A 304 5.95 13.43 25.65
CA PRO A 304 5.50 14.84 25.68
C PRO A 304 4.48 15.16 26.77
N TRP A 305 3.79 14.16 27.28
CA TRP A 305 2.81 14.33 28.36
C TRP A 305 3.32 13.83 29.74
N ASN A 306 4.58 13.47 29.86
CA ASN A 306 5.17 13.21 31.15
C ASN A 306 5.26 14.51 31.94
N ASP A 307 4.76 14.52 33.17
CA ASP A 307 5.03 15.59 34.09
C ASP A 307 6.52 15.56 34.48
N PRO A 308 7.31 16.62 34.22
CA PRO A 308 8.73 16.66 34.53
C PRO A 308 9.00 16.62 36.07
N ASN A 309 7.97 16.84 36.87
CA ASN A 309 8.07 16.78 38.33
C ASN A 309 7.90 15.34 38.90
N ILE A 310 7.40 14.41 38.09
CA ILE A 310 7.31 13.00 38.49
C ILE A 310 8.70 12.38 38.42
N LYS A 311 9.23 12.01 39.59
CA LYS A 311 10.52 11.29 39.67
C LYS A 311 10.33 9.88 39.11
N PRO A 312 11.28 9.38 38.28
CA PRO A 312 11.26 7.98 37.86
C PRO A 312 11.29 7.06 39.08
N HIS A 313 10.52 5.99 39.00
CA HIS A 313 10.59 4.94 40.02
C HIS A 313 11.96 4.27 39.97
N SER A 314 12.69 4.27 41.10
CA SER A 314 13.97 3.60 41.16
C SER A 314 13.80 2.08 41.25
N TYR A 315 14.83 1.31 40.87
CA TYR A 315 14.78 -0.14 41.02
C TYR A 315 14.58 -0.57 42.46
N GLU A 316 15.24 0.11 43.38
CA GLU A 316 15.11 -0.12 44.85
C GLU A 316 13.67 0.09 45.32
N ALA A 317 13.01 1.16 44.87
CA ALA A 317 11.60 1.41 45.17
C ALA A 317 10.70 0.36 44.54
N TYR A 318 10.97 -0.02 43.28
CA TYR A 318 10.26 -1.08 42.59
C TYR A 318 10.35 -2.43 43.31
N GLU A 319 11.58 -2.79 43.71
CA GLU A 319 11.81 -4.03 44.45
C GLU A 319 11.12 -4.02 45.83
N LYS A 320 11.10 -2.87 46.50
CA LYS A 320 10.36 -2.72 47.77
C LYS A 320 8.86 -2.92 47.61
N ASP A 321 8.28 -2.40 46.51
CA ASP A 321 6.85 -2.49 46.26
C ASP A 321 6.42 -3.87 45.74
N PHE A 322 7.27 -4.53 44.95
CA PHE A 322 6.93 -5.76 44.24
C PHE A 322 7.78 -6.97 44.65
N GLY A 323 8.65 -6.84 45.63
CA GLY A 323 9.58 -7.89 46.08
C GLY A 323 8.94 -9.24 46.37
N PRO A 324 7.83 -9.33 47.07
CA PRO A 324 7.14 -10.62 47.30
C PRO A 324 6.70 -11.30 45.99
N MET A 325 6.16 -10.52 45.03
CA MET A 325 5.74 -11.06 43.74
C MET A 325 6.95 -11.48 42.90
N MET A 326 8.05 -10.75 42.98
CA MET A 326 9.31 -11.09 42.32
C MET A 326 9.89 -12.40 42.89
N ALA A 327 9.90 -12.56 44.22
CA ALA A 327 10.34 -13.78 44.87
C ALA A 327 9.48 -14.98 44.52
N GLU A 328 8.16 -14.83 44.51
CA GLU A 328 7.21 -15.87 44.05
C GLU A 328 7.44 -16.29 42.59
N ALA A 329 7.75 -15.32 41.75
CA ALA A 329 8.08 -15.55 40.32
C ALA A 329 9.49 -16.09 40.08
N GLY A 330 10.31 -16.27 41.13
CA GLY A 330 11.68 -16.74 41.03
C GLY A 330 12.63 -15.72 40.41
N LEU A 331 12.30 -14.42 40.47
CA LEU A 331 13.16 -13.34 39.99
C LEU A 331 14.20 -12.98 41.06
N PRO A 332 15.44 -12.63 40.66
CA PRO A 332 16.45 -12.23 41.60
C PRO A 332 16.11 -10.90 42.28
N LEU A 333 16.36 -10.77 43.58
CA LEU A 333 16.23 -9.56 44.34
C LEU A 333 17.61 -9.08 44.75
N ASP A 334 17.89 -7.77 44.62
CA ASP A 334 19.10 -7.15 45.11
C ASP A 334 19.09 -7.09 46.64
N ASN A 335 17.92 -6.90 47.26
CA ASN A 335 17.72 -6.98 48.70
C ASN A 335 16.73 -8.11 49.04
N PRO A 336 17.22 -9.25 49.59
CA PRO A 336 16.38 -10.39 49.98
C PRO A 336 15.31 -10.07 51.03
N GLU A 337 15.45 -8.99 51.78
CA GLU A 337 14.44 -8.59 52.78
C GLU A 337 13.14 -8.15 52.15
N ASN A 338 13.22 -7.62 50.95
CA ASN A 338 12.04 -7.20 50.19
C ASN A 338 11.13 -8.40 49.77
N ALA A 339 11.63 -9.62 49.85
CA ALA A 339 10.82 -10.82 49.58
C ALA A 339 9.67 -11.01 50.59
N LYS A 340 9.74 -10.39 51.78
CA LYS A 340 8.78 -10.62 52.89
C LYS A 340 7.58 -9.70 52.87
N GLY A 341 7.53 -8.72 52.00
CA GLY A 341 6.47 -7.69 52.02
C GLY A 341 6.56 -6.76 53.23
N THR A 342 6.22 -5.51 53.07
CA THR A 342 5.93 -4.64 54.19
C THR A 342 4.61 -5.11 54.76
N GLU A 343 4.62 -5.75 55.97
CA GLU A 343 3.42 -5.85 56.78
C GLU A 343 2.90 -4.41 56.95
N GLU A 344 1.67 -4.17 56.49
CA GLU A 344 1.02 -2.88 56.65
C GLU A 344 0.98 -2.50 58.13
N ALA A 345 1.53 -1.35 58.44
CA ALA A 345 1.34 -0.68 59.72
C ALA A 345 0.06 0.18 59.65
#